data_2fef211baa64d91d61e99d244390c992
#
_entry.id   2fef211baa64d91d61e99d244390c992
#
_cell.length_a   1.000
_cell.length_b   1.000
_cell.length_c   1.000
_cell.angle_alpha   90.00
_cell.angle_beta   90.00
_cell.angle_gamma   90.00
#
_symmetry.space_group_name_H-M   'P 1'
#
loop_
_entity.id
_entity.type
_entity.pdbx_description
1 polymer ?
#
loop_
_entity_poly.entity_id
_entity_poly.type
_entity_poly.pdbx_seq_one_letter_code
_entity_poly.pdbx_strand_id
1 'polypeptide(L)'
;MNIKRIKKYILQIFLSLACVLTGCSQSNGNNGNNTAQKEEKSLEGTWKVKDLPETVHNIIVSGVGSEERAQAIKNYYNEADIKLIIKDKDVVLTNTFDANKLYEADFKRSGYKRHKDLDDFKKSNAYMFNLYKSKLEHTEASIENSVINVKVKDGVLDTENKTISFPETPRIDDLYLLGIYTDKRELNPVTYNYKLENNELILTVSGENRYKKEQTVVVKFTKEK
;
A
#
# COMPACT_ATOMS: atom_id res chain seq x y z
N MET A 1 -25.23 -8.65 29.18
CA MET A 1 -25.69 -8.03 27.93
C MET A 1 -26.56 -9.02 27.17
N ASN A 2 -27.77 -8.69 26.81
CA ASN A 2 -28.87 -9.62 26.58
C ASN A 2 -28.88 -10.11 25.12
N ILE A 3 -28.60 -11.40 24.92
CA ILE A 3 -28.47 -12.10 23.63
C ILE A 3 -29.72 -11.89 22.70
N LYS A 4 -30.89 -11.61 23.27
CA LYS A 4 -32.11 -11.30 22.51
C LYS A 4 -32.04 -9.97 21.73
N ARG A 5 -31.23 -9.00 22.13
CA ARG A 5 -31.07 -7.74 21.41
C ARG A 5 -30.14 -7.87 20.19
N ILE A 6 -29.13 -8.72 20.25
CA ILE A 6 -28.20 -8.94 19.13
C ILE A 6 -28.89 -9.61 17.95
N LYS A 7 -29.80 -10.58 18.18
CA LYS A 7 -30.54 -11.24 17.11
C LYS A 7 -31.47 -10.29 16.33
N LYS A 8 -31.96 -9.22 16.97
CA LYS A 8 -32.86 -8.25 16.31
C LYS A 8 -32.11 -7.33 15.34
N TYR A 9 -30.84 -7.01 15.60
CA TYR A 9 -30.03 -6.18 14.72
C TYR A 9 -29.48 -6.96 13.53
N ILE A 10 -29.14 -8.23 13.71
CA ILE A 10 -28.67 -9.10 12.61
C ILE A 10 -29.82 -9.34 11.62
N LEU A 11 -31.06 -9.47 12.08
CA LEU A 11 -32.21 -9.68 11.19
C LEU A 11 -32.59 -8.41 10.40
N GLN A 12 -32.30 -7.21 10.91
CA GLN A 12 -32.55 -5.95 10.20
C GLN A 12 -31.53 -5.66 9.11
N ILE A 13 -30.28 -6.12 9.27
CA ILE A 13 -29.23 -5.98 8.25
C ILE A 13 -29.49 -6.90 7.06
N PHE A 14 -30.08 -8.07 7.27
CA PHE A 14 -30.44 -8.98 6.17
C PHE A 14 -31.68 -8.55 5.38
N LEU A 15 -32.59 -7.74 5.96
CA LEU A 15 -33.78 -7.29 5.24
C LEU A 15 -33.58 -6.07 4.34
N SER A 16 -32.50 -5.30 4.55
CA SER A 16 -32.16 -4.15 3.70
C SER A 16 -31.38 -4.53 2.44
N LEU A 17 -30.90 -5.78 2.33
CA LEU A 17 -30.16 -6.26 1.16
C LEU A 17 -31.04 -6.98 0.11
N ALA A 18 -32.34 -7.17 0.40
CA ALA A 18 -33.24 -7.96 -0.45
C ALA A 18 -34.12 -7.14 -1.42
N CYS A 19 -33.97 -5.81 -1.48
CA CYS A 19 -34.85 -4.96 -2.30
C CYS A 19 -34.20 -4.38 -3.59
N VAL A 20 -33.11 -4.93 -4.08
CA VAL A 20 -32.49 -4.45 -5.34
C VAL A 20 -32.46 -5.51 -6.45
N LEU A 21 -33.15 -6.64 -6.29
CA LEU A 21 -33.17 -7.71 -7.30
C LEU A 21 -34.57 -7.96 -7.90
N THR A 22 -35.27 -6.92 -8.37
CA THR A 22 -36.39 -7.11 -9.29
C THR A 22 -36.38 -6.06 -10.40
N GLY A 23 -35.52 -6.30 -11.35
CA GLY A 23 -35.55 -5.67 -12.67
C GLY A 23 -35.30 -6.77 -13.68
N CYS A 24 -36.38 -7.52 -14.04
CA CYS A 24 -36.32 -8.43 -15.18
C CYS A 24 -36.06 -7.67 -16.47
N SER A 25 -34.99 -8.00 -17.16
CA SER A 25 -34.97 -7.96 -18.60
C SER A 25 -34.08 -9.11 -19.09
N GLN A 26 -34.74 -10.05 -19.79
CA GLN A 26 -34.07 -11.09 -20.55
C GLN A 26 -33.16 -10.46 -21.60
N SER A 27 -31.87 -10.72 -21.51
CA SER A 27 -30.99 -10.71 -22.68
C SER A 27 -29.79 -11.63 -22.45
N ASN A 28 -29.69 -12.65 -23.28
CA ASN A 28 -28.57 -13.51 -23.64
C ASN A 28 -27.32 -13.52 -22.74
N GLY A 29 -27.10 -14.65 -22.08
CA GLY A 29 -25.86 -14.97 -21.41
C GLY A 29 -24.65 -14.94 -22.36
N ASN A 30 -23.82 -13.89 -22.22
CA ASN A 30 -22.37 -13.86 -22.59
C ASN A 30 -21.70 -12.50 -22.25
N ASN A 31 -22.37 -11.57 -21.56
CA ASN A 31 -21.80 -10.23 -21.35
C ASN A 31 -20.87 -10.12 -20.11
N GLY A 32 -20.94 -11.01 -19.14
CA GLY A 32 -20.10 -10.91 -17.93
C GLY A 32 -18.61 -11.12 -18.19
N ASN A 33 -18.26 -12.14 -18.95
CA ASN A 33 -16.86 -12.45 -19.27
C ASN A 33 -16.20 -11.37 -20.15
N ASN A 34 -16.94 -10.75 -21.05
CA ASN A 34 -16.40 -9.70 -21.94
C ASN A 34 -16.09 -8.40 -21.18
N THR A 35 -16.85 -8.08 -20.14
CA THR A 35 -16.62 -6.86 -19.34
C THR A 35 -15.39 -7.02 -18.44
N ALA A 36 -15.26 -8.14 -17.75
CA ALA A 36 -14.12 -8.44 -16.90
C ALA A 36 -12.81 -8.50 -17.69
N GLN A 37 -12.79 -9.18 -18.84
CA GLN A 37 -11.64 -9.23 -19.74
C GLN A 37 -11.26 -7.85 -20.33
N LYS A 38 -12.25 -7.01 -20.63
CA LYS A 38 -11.99 -5.65 -21.11
C LYS A 38 -11.38 -4.78 -20.01
N GLU A 39 -11.86 -4.92 -18.78
CA GLU A 39 -11.31 -4.20 -17.61
C GLU A 39 -9.89 -4.68 -17.31
N GLU A 40 -9.63 -5.97 -17.29
CA GLU A 40 -8.31 -6.58 -17.09
C GLU A 40 -7.29 -6.00 -18.09
N LYS A 41 -7.60 -6.01 -19.39
CA LYS A 41 -6.75 -5.40 -20.42
C LYS A 41 -6.55 -3.90 -20.24
N SER A 42 -7.52 -3.18 -19.71
CA SER A 42 -7.37 -1.75 -19.44
C SER A 42 -6.42 -1.46 -18.28
N LEU A 43 -6.29 -2.40 -17.33
CA LEU A 43 -5.39 -2.31 -16.17
C LEU A 43 -3.97 -2.77 -16.49
N GLU A 44 -3.75 -3.60 -17.52
CA GLU A 44 -2.41 -4.05 -17.91
C GLU A 44 -1.46 -2.88 -18.18
N GLY A 45 -0.21 -3.05 -17.76
CA GLY A 45 0.88 -2.09 -17.98
C GLY A 45 1.53 -1.61 -16.70
N THR A 46 2.31 -0.54 -16.80
CA THR A 46 3.02 0.08 -15.69
C THR A 46 2.29 1.32 -15.20
N TRP A 47 2.07 1.39 -13.91
CA TRP A 47 1.37 2.46 -13.23
C TRP A 47 2.30 3.08 -12.19
N LYS A 48 2.54 4.38 -12.27
CA LYS A 48 3.39 5.13 -11.35
C LYS A 48 2.53 5.90 -10.34
N VAL A 49 2.97 5.93 -9.06
CA VAL A 49 2.27 6.72 -8.03
C VAL A 49 2.23 8.18 -8.46
N LYS A 50 1.03 8.74 -8.44
CA LYS A 50 0.79 10.15 -8.67
C LYS A 50 1.03 10.94 -7.37
N ASP A 51 1.71 12.07 -7.48
CA ASP A 51 1.94 12.99 -6.36
C ASP A 51 2.44 12.26 -5.09
N LEU A 52 3.51 11.46 -5.27
CA LEU A 52 4.04 10.62 -4.19
C LEU A 52 4.31 11.38 -2.89
N PRO A 53 4.94 12.58 -2.90
CA PRO A 53 5.16 13.33 -1.66
C PRO A 53 3.88 13.65 -0.90
N GLU A 54 2.81 14.02 -1.63
CA GLU A 54 1.50 14.31 -1.03
C GLU A 54 0.84 13.03 -0.51
N THR A 55 0.96 11.92 -1.26
CA THR A 55 0.44 10.61 -0.84
C THR A 55 1.08 10.19 0.48
N VAL A 56 2.40 10.28 0.60
CA VAL A 56 3.14 9.93 1.82
C VAL A 56 2.78 10.86 2.98
N HIS A 57 2.67 12.17 2.72
CA HIS A 57 2.23 13.15 3.71
C HIS A 57 0.86 12.76 4.30
N ASN A 58 -0.11 12.48 3.45
CA ASN A 58 -1.47 12.12 3.86
C ASN A 58 -1.53 10.80 4.65
N ILE A 59 -0.74 9.79 4.25
CA ILE A 59 -0.62 8.53 4.99
C ILE A 59 -0.08 8.78 6.40
N ILE A 60 0.94 9.62 6.55
CA ILE A 60 1.55 9.89 7.85
C ILE A 60 0.63 10.74 8.71
N VAL A 61 0.02 11.77 8.19
CA VAL A 61 -0.94 12.61 8.94
C VAL A 61 -2.10 11.78 9.45
N SER A 62 -2.71 10.96 8.59
CA SER A 62 -3.82 10.10 8.99
C SER A 62 -3.42 9.03 10.01
N GLY A 63 -2.19 8.50 9.89
CA GLY A 63 -1.69 7.44 10.78
C GLY A 63 -1.12 7.93 12.11
N VAL A 64 -0.38 9.03 12.09
CA VAL A 64 0.39 9.52 13.27
C VAL A 64 -0.19 10.81 13.84
N GLY A 65 -0.95 11.56 13.03
CA GLY A 65 -1.52 12.85 13.42
C GLY A 65 -0.48 13.96 13.65
N SER A 66 0.76 13.81 13.14
CA SER A 66 1.83 14.79 13.27
C SER A 66 2.12 15.43 11.92
N GLU A 67 1.59 16.63 11.72
CA GLU A 67 1.81 17.46 10.53
C GLU A 67 3.30 17.78 10.32
N GLU A 68 4.01 18.16 11.41
CA GLU A 68 5.42 18.50 11.35
C GLU A 68 6.27 17.32 10.86
N ARG A 69 6.01 16.11 11.38
CA ARG A 69 6.70 14.91 10.94
C ARG A 69 6.35 14.54 9.51
N ALA A 70 5.09 14.67 9.13
CA ALA A 70 4.64 14.39 7.78
C ALA A 70 5.31 15.33 6.76
N GLN A 71 5.39 16.61 7.05
CA GLN A 71 6.05 17.59 6.19
C GLN A 71 7.56 17.33 6.09
N ALA A 72 8.22 16.94 7.18
CA ALA A 72 9.63 16.57 7.15
C ALA A 72 9.87 15.36 6.23
N ILE A 73 9.05 14.33 6.33
CA ILE A 73 9.17 13.12 5.52
C ILE A 73 8.80 13.41 4.05
N LYS A 74 7.79 14.22 3.76
CA LYS A 74 7.41 14.62 2.41
C LYS A 74 8.61 15.09 1.58
N ASN A 75 9.48 15.89 2.18
CA ASN A 75 10.66 16.43 1.52
C ASN A 75 11.70 15.37 1.09
N TYR A 76 11.69 14.19 1.72
CA TYR A 76 12.62 13.09 1.40
C TYR A 76 12.10 12.14 0.32
N TYR A 77 10.78 12.09 0.12
CA TYR A 77 10.16 11.16 -0.83
C TYR A 77 10.06 11.69 -2.27
N ASN A 78 10.56 12.88 -2.54
CA ASN A 78 10.55 13.46 -3.89
C ASN A 78 11.30 12.61 -4.93
N GLU A 79 12.23 11.75 -4.49
CA GLU A 79 13.09 10.96 -5.35
C GLU A 79 12.70 9.46 -5.38
N ALA A 80 11.66 9.06 -4.68
CA ALA A 80 11.19 7.68 -4.71
C ALA A 80 10.38 7.38 -5.98
N ASP A 81 10.60 6.21 -6.56
CA ASP A 81 9.88 5.73 -7.73
C ASP A 81 9.10 4.46 -7.39
N ILE A 82 7.79 4.64 -7.12
CA ILE A 82 6.89 3.55 -6.76
C ILE A 82 5.99 3.23 -7.95
N LYS A 83 6.01 1.96 -8.39
CA LYS A 83 5.25 1.49 -9.54
C LYS A 83 4.51 0.21 -9.25
N LEU A 84 3.33 0.07 -9.85
CA LEU A 84 2.63 -1.19 -10.04
C LEU A 84 2.81 -1.65 -11.49
N ILE A 85 3.17 -2.91 -11.67
CA ILE A 85 3.25 -3.57 -12.97
C ILE A 85 2.18 -4.65 -12.99
N ILE A 86 1.21 -4.51 -13.88
CA ILE A 86 0.09 -5.44 -14.03
C ILE A 86 0.23 -6.14 -15.37
N LYS A 87 0.28 -7.47 -15.34
CA LYS A 87 0.32 -8.32 -16.53
C LYS A 87 -0.62 -9.50 -16.31
N ASP A 88 -1.67 -9.57 -17.12
CA ASP A 88 -2.77 -10.52 -16.90
C ASP A 88 -3.34 -10.32 -15.48
N LYS A 89 -3.25 -11.34 -14.62
CA LYS A 89 -3.66 -11.27 -13.20
C LYS A 89 -2.50 -11.06 -12.24
N ASP A 90 -1.27 -11.08 -12.72
CA ASP A 90 -0.09 -10.92 -11.89
C ASP A 90 0.17 -9.43 -11.63
N VAL A 91 0.46 -9.09 -10.39
CA VAL A 91 0.78 -7.73 -9.98
C VAL A 91 2.12 -7.71 -9.24
N VAL A 92 2.99 -6.81 -9.68
CA VAL A 92 4.28 -6.56 -9.02
C VAL A 92 4.31 -5.11 -8.56
N LEU A 93 4.68 -4.89 -7.30
CA LEU A 93 4.93 -3.56 -6.76
C LEU A 93 6.45 -3.34 -6.69
N THR A 94 6.93 -2.24 -7.26
CA THR A 94 8.34 -1.86 -7.17
C THR A 94 8.48 -0.52 -6.46
N ASN A 95 9.58 -0.35 -5.72
CA ASN A 95 9.99 0.92 -5.14
C ASN A 95 11.50 1.06 -5.24
N THR A 96 11.97 2.18 -5.79
CA THR A 96 13.37 2.58 -5.74
C THR A 96 13.46 3.91 -5.01
N PHE A 97 14.31 3.98 -3.99
CA PHE A 97 14.42 5.14 -3.12
C PHE A 97 15.88 5.42 -2.72
N ASP A 98 16.32 6.68 -2.90
CA ASP A 98 17.60 7.14 -2.34
C ASP A 98 17.39 7.61 -0.89
N ALA A 99 17.88 6.82 0.06
CA ALA A 99 17.75 7.09 1.49
C ALA A 99 18.81 8.06 2.05
N ASN A 100 19.75 8.58 1.24
CA ASN A 100 20.85 9.40 1.74
C ASN A 100 20.34 10.62 2.53
N LYS A 101 19.43 11.39 1.95
CA LYS A 101 18.87 12.58 2.60
C LYS A 101 18.10 12.23 3.87
N LEU A 102 17.35 11.12 3.86
CA LEU A 102 16.65 10.63 5.04
C LEU A 102 17.63 10.24 6.15
N TYR A 103 18.67 9.50 5.82
CA TYR A 103 19.71 9.11 6.79
C TYR A 103 20.45 10.31 7.37
N GLU A 104 20.79 11.32 6.57
CA GLU A 104 21.38 12.56 7.05
C GLU A 104 20.47 13.29 8.06
N ALA A 105 19.18 13.38 7.76
CA ALA A 105 18.24 14.05 8.63
C ALA A 105 17.99 13.27 9.93
N ASP A 106 17.83 11.95 9.84
CA ASP A 106 17.64 11.10 11.02
C ASP A 106 18.89 11.04 11.89
N PHE A 107 20.08 11.04 11.30
CA PHE A 107 21.32 11.15 12.04
C PHE A 107 21.40 12.48 12.80
N LYS A 108 21.11 13.62 12.17
CA LYS A 108 21.08 14.95 12.80
C LYS A 108 20.05 15.02 13.92
N ARG A 109 18.88 14.36 13.76
CA ARG A 109 17.79 14.38 14.74
C ARG A 109 18.09 13.54 15.98
N SER A 110 18.64 12.35 15.81
CA SER A 110 18.80 11.38 16.91
C SER A 110 19.97 10.42 16.76
N GLY A 111 20.47 10.18 15.55
CA GLY A 111 21.51 9.21 15.24
C GLY A 111 22.83 9.50 15.94
N TYR A 112 23.21 10.79 16.04
CA TYR A 112 24.45 11.23 16.71
C TYR A 112 24.54 10.81 18.19
N LYS A 113 23.43 10.43 18.82
CA LYS A 113 23.41 9.94 20.21
C LYS A 113 23.85 8.49 20.33
N ARG A 114 23.83 7.72 19.26
CA ARG A 114 24.05 6.27 19.25
C ARG A 114 25.14 5.83 18.28
N HIS A 115 25.49 6.68 17.33
CA HIS A 115 26.43 6.38 16.26
C HIS A 115 27.54 7.41 16.22
N LYS A 116 28.74 6.97 15.93
CA LYS A 116 29.97 7.77 15.90
C LYS A 116 29.88 8.90 14.86
N ASP A 117 29.39 8.56 13.70
CA ASP A 117 29.26 9.45 12.54
C ASP A 117 28.12 8.97 11.62
N LEU A 118 27.88 9.70 10.54
CA LEU A 118 26.86 9.36 9.55
C LEU A 118 27.13 8.03 8.84
N ASP A 119 28.39 7.70 8.59
CA ASP A 119 28.77 6.45 7.93
C ASP A 119 28.48 5.22 8.82
N ASP A 120 28.77 5.33 10.12
CA ASP A 120 28.41 4.32 11.11
C ASP A 120 26.88 4.16 11.20
N PHE A 121 26.14 5.26 11.17
CA PHE A 121 24.68 5.25 11.11
C PHE A 121 24.17 4.55 9.85
N LYS A 122 24.69 4.87 8.66
CA LYS A 122 24.33 4.22 7.38
C LYS A 122 24.63 2.73 7.41
N LYS A 123 25.80 2.32 7.90
CA LYS A 123 26.18 0.90 8.04
C LYS A 123 25.22 0.15 8.96
N SER A 124 24.84 0.76 10.09
CA SER A 124 23.89 0.18 11.01
C SER A 124 22.52 -0.02 10.38
N ASN A 125 22.01 0.96 9.63
CA ASN A 125 20.75 0.84 8.91
C ASN A 125 20.83 -0.24 7.81
N ALA A 126 21.92 -0.31 7.05
CA ALA A 126 22.12 -1.35 6.04
C ALA A 126 22.18 -2.76 6.67
N TYR A 127 22.81 -2.91 7.83
CA TYR A 127 22.81 -4.17 8.58
C TYR A 127 21.39 -4.57 9.00
N MET A 128 20.62 -3.64 9.59
CA MET A 128 19.23 -3.90 10.00
C MET A 128 18.33 -4.23 8.80
N PHE A 129 18.51 -3.54 7.68
CA PHE A 129 17.83 -3.84 6.43
C PHE A 129 18.10 -5.28 5.97
N ASN A 130 19.37 -5.71 5.96
CA ASN A 130 19.74 -7.05 5.54
C ASN A 130 19.20 -8.14 6.47
N LEU A 131 19.12 -7.87 7.79
CA LEU A 131 18.45 -8.78 8.74
C LEU A 131 16.96 -8.88 8.46
N TYR A 132 16.33 -7.76 8.10
CA TYR A 132 14.91 -7.75 7.82
C TYR A 132 14.59 -8.45 6.50
N LYS A 133 15.34 -8.16 5.44
CA LYS A 133 15.10 -8.75 4.12
C LYS A 133 15.22 -10.28 4.11
N SER A 134 16.02 -10.86 5.03
CA SER A 134 16.16 -12.31 5.13
C SER A 134 14.87 -13.03 5.59
N LYS A 135 13.88 -12.29 6.03
CA LYS A 135 12.55 -12.79 6.46
C LYS A 135 11.48 -12.63 5.37
N LEU A 136 11.84 -12.02 4.24
CA LEU A 136 10.91 -11.77 3.15
C LEU A 136 10.89 -13.00 2.22
N GLU A 137 9.69 -13.50 1.93
CA GLU A 137 9.49 -14.65 1.04
C GLU A 137 9.06 -14.22 -0.37
N HIS A 138 8.20 -13.20 -0.43
CA HIS A 138 7.63 -12.69 -1.67
C HIS A 138 8.25 -11.36 -2.12
N THR A 139 9.31 -10.90 -1.44
CA THR A 139 9.94 -9.62 -1.73
C THR A 139 11.43 -9.77 -1.99
N GLU A 140 11.85 -9.29 -3.15
CA GLU A 140 13.26 -9.03 -3.46
C GLU A 140 13.62 -7.64 -2.96
N ALA A 141 14.67 -7.51 -2.17
CA ALA A 141 15.11 -6.24 -1.64
C ALA A 141 16.64 -6.13 -1.64
N SER A 142 17.17 -4.96 -2.00
CA SER A 142 18.59 -4.65 -1.93
C SER A 142 18.84 -3.23 -1.44
N ILE A 143 20.00 -3.00 -0.85
CA ILE A 143 20.50 -1.68 -0.49
C ILE A 143 21.94 -1.54 -0.96
N GLU A 144 22.21 -0.56 -1.81
CA GLU A 144 23.54 -0.26 -2.35
C GLU A 144 23.75 1.25 -2.33
N ASN A 145 24.82 1.72 -1.70
CA ASN A 145 25.13 3.14 -1.57
C ASN A 145 23.95 3.98 -1.04
N SER A 146 23.18 3.42 -0.10
CA SER A 146 21.94 3.97 0.45
C SER A 146 20.77 4.03 -0.54
N VAL A 147 20.89 3.51 -1.75
CA VAL A 147 19.76 3.31 -2.64
C VAL A 147 19.08 1.99 -2.29
N ILE A 148 17.82 2.08 -1.93
CA ILE A 148 16.97 0.93 -1.57
C ILE A 148 16.13 0.56 -2.79
N ASN A 149 16.18 -0.70 -3.20
CA ASN A 149 15.32 -1.26 -4.22
C ASN A 149 14.47 -2.36 -3.61
N VAL A 150 13.18 -2.32 -3.88
CA VAL A 150 12.20 -3.30 -3.39
C VAL A 150 11.33 -3.74 -4.54
N LYS A 151 11.05 -5.04 -4.61
CA LYS A 151 10.12 -5.63 -5.57
C LYS A 151 9.28 -6.67 -4.85
N VAL A 152 8.02 -6.36 -4.60
CA VAL A 152 7.02 -7.29 -4.06
C VAL A 152 6.41 -8.06 -5.21
N LYS A 153 6.51 -9.39 -5.16
CA LYS A 153 5.99 -10.33 -6.16
C LYS A 153 4.70 -10.98 -5.68
N ASP A 154 4.15 -11.81 -6.55
CA ASP A 154 3.00 -12.67 -6.27
C ASP A 154 1.75 -11.89 -5.84
N GLY A 155 1.66 -10.61 -6.27
CA GLY A 155 0.43 -9.85 -6.16
C GLY A 155 -0.60 -10.35 -7.18
N VAL A 156 -1.87 -10.27 -6.82
CA VAL A 156 -2.99 -10.80 -7.61
C VAL A 156 -4.02 -9.73 -7.87
N LEU A 157 -4.41 -9.57 -9.14
CA LEU A 157 -5.54 -8.77 -9.59
C LEU A 157 -6.81 -9.63 -9.63
N ASP A 158 -7.83 -9.23 -8.88
CA ASP A 158 -9.18 -9.81 -8.93
C ASP A 158 -10.15 -8.76 -9.48
N THR A 159 -10.53 -8.91 -10.74
CA THR A 159 -11.43 -7.98 -11.42
C THR A 159 -12.91 -8.18 -11.03
N GLU A 160 -13.26 -9.35 -10.52
CA GLU A 160 -14.63 -9.64 -10.05
C GLU A 160 -14.92 -8.91 -8.74
N ASN A 161 -13.98 -9.01 -7.78
CA ASN A 161 -14.09 -8.36 -6.48
C ASN A 161 -13.48 -6.96 -6.45
N LYS A 162 -12.88 -6.50 -7.54
CA LYS A 162 -12.20 -5.20 -7.67
C LYS A 162 -11.11 -5.01 -6.63
N THR A 163 -10.25 -6.02 -6.49
CA THR A 163 -9.16 -5.99 -5.52
C THR A 163 -7.80 -6.27 -6.16
N ILE A 164 -6.77 -5.71 -5.52
CA ILE A 164 -5.36 -6.06 -5.74
C ILE A 164 -4.81 -6.48 -4.38
N SER A 165 -4.28 -7.71 -4.30
CA SER A 165 -3.72 -8.25 -3.06
C SER A 165 -2.24 -8.57 -3.20
N PHE A 166 -1.50 -8.44 -2.12
CA PHE A 166 -0.11 -8.87 -1.99
C PHE A 166 0.03 -9.81 -0.79
N PRO A 167 0.85 -10.88 -0.89
CA PRO A 167 1.03 -11.85 0.19
C PRO A 167 1.77 -11.26 1.39
N GLU A 168 2.57 -10.22 1.17
CA GLU A 168 3.27 -9.50 2.22
C GLU A 168 3.43 -8.02 1.89
N THR A 169 3.51 -7.18 2.93
CA THR A 169 3.79 -5.75 2.80
C THR A 169 5.09 -5.47 3.54
N PRO A 170 6.24 -5.45 2.87
CA PRO A 170 7.51 -5.23 3.54
C PRO A 170 7.57 -3.82 4.13
N ARG A 171 7.95 -3.76 5.40
CA ARG A 171 8.33 -2.53 6.08
C ARG A 171 9.84 -2.38 5.97
N ILE A 172 10.30 -1.44 5.18
CA ILE A 172 11.72 -1.14 5.03
C ILE A 172 11.95 0.29 5.52
N ASP A 173 12.72 0.46 6.59
CA ASP A 173 13.22 1.73 7.14
C ASP A 173 12.15 2.84 7.25
N ASP A 174 11.03 2.56 7.91
CA ASP A 174 9.88 3.47 7.99
C ASP A 174 9.23 3.81 6.63
N LEU A 175 9.72 3.28 5.53
CA LEU A 175 9.09 3.31 4.22
C LEU A 175 7.91 2.34 4.21
N TYR A 176 6.77 2.83 4.65
CA TYR A 176 5.51 2.12 4.51
C TYR A 176 5.12 2.10 3.05
N LEU A 177 5.46 1.00 2.36
CA LEU A 177 4.99 0.80 1.01
C LEU A 177 3.47 0.68 1.04
N LEU A 178 2.79 1.82 0.86
CA LEU A 178 1.36 1.94 0.61
C LEU A 178 0.44 1.22 1.61
N GLY A 179 0.94 0.83 2.79
CA GLY A 179 0.19 0.09 3.80
C GLY A 179 -0.27 0.96 4.98
N ILE A 180 -1.14 0.38 5.81
CA ILE A 180 -1.57 0.97 7.07
C ILE A 180 -0.40 0.93 8.06
N TYR A 181 -0.21 2.02 8.79
CA TYR A 181 0.82 2.12 9.82
C TYR A 181 0.49 1.23 11.01
N THR A 182 1.03 0.03 11.07
CA THR A 182 0.89 -0.89 12.20
C THR A 182 2.16 -0.93 13.04
N ASP A 183 2.03 -1.21 14.34
CA ASP A 183 3.19 -1.38 15.24
C ASP A 183 3.85 -2.75 15.07
N LYS A 184 3.12 -3.66 14.48
CA LYS A 184 3.58 -5.02 14.26
C LYS A 184 4.59 -5.03 13.13
N ARG A 185 5.79 -5.49 13.43
CA ARG A 185 6.83 -5.82 12.43
C ARG A 185 6.50 -7.10 11.66
N GLU A 186 5.24 -7.45 11.61
CA GLU A 186 4.75 -8.64 10.93
C GLU A 186 4.53 -8.33 9.46
N LEU A 187 5.00 -9.22 8.63
CA LEU A 187 4.73 -9.24 7.20
C LEU A 187 3.30 -9.75 7.02
N ASN A 188 2.36 -8.84 6.91
CA ASN A 188 0.96 -9.23 6.76
C ASN A 188 0.55 -9.12 5.29
N PRO A 189 -0.27 -10.05 4.81
CA PRO A 189 -0.97 -9.88 3.53
C PRO A 189 -1.78 -8.58 3.54
N VAL A 190 -1.84 -7.92 2.39
CA VAL A 190 -2.64 -6.72 2.21
C VAL A 190 -3.53 -6.86 0.99
N THR A 191 -4.78 -6.41 1.11
CA THR A 191 -5.74 -6.35 0.01
C THR A 191 -6.26 -4.93 -0.13
N TYR A 192 -6.06 -4.36 -1.30
CA TYR A 192 -6.57 -3.04 -1.69
C TYR A 192 -7.84 -3.20 -2.51
N ASN A 193 -8.86 -2.42 -2.22
CA ASN A 193 -9.90 -2.17 -3.19
C ASN A 193 -9.35 -1.25 -4.27
N TYR A 194 -9.64 -1.52 -5.55
CA TYR A 194 -9.25 -0.63 -6.62
C TYR A 194 -10.44 -0.03 -7.36
N LYS A 195 -10.18 1.13 -7.96
CA LYS A 195 -11.11 1.82 -8.85
C LYS A 195 -10.31 2.46 -9.98
N LEU A 196 -10.83 2.36 -11.20
CA LEU A 196 -10.27 3.05 -12.37
C LEU A 196 -11.18 4.24 -12.71
N GLU A 197 -10.68 5.45 -12.52
CA GLU A 197 -11.39 6.69 -12.79
C GLU A 197 -10.47 7.70 -13.49
N ASN A 198 -10.96 8.33 -14.55
CA ASN A 198 -10.23 9.39 -15.28
C ASN A 198 -8.81 8.98 -15.70
N ASN A 199 -8.61 7.72 -16.10
CA ASN A 199 -7.30 7.14 -16.40
C ASN A 199 -6.33 7.07 -15.18
N GLU A 200 -6.85 7.15 -13.97
CA GLU A 200 -6.10 6.92 -12.73
C GLU A 200 -6.56 5.60 -12.11
N LEU A 201 -5.59 4.78 -11.67
CA LEU A 201 -5.84 3.62 -10.84
C LEU A 201 -5.75 4.06 -9.36
N ILE A 202 -6.84 3.93 -8.63
CA ILE A 202 -6.96 4.36 -7.24
C ILE A 202 -7.02 3.11 -6.37
N LEU A 203 -6.04 2.94 -5.49
CA LEU A 203 -6.03 1.87 -4.49
C LEU A 203 -6.45 2.43 -3.14
N THR A 204 -7.30 1.68 -2.43
CA THR A 204 -7.78 2.03 -1.10
C THR A 204 -7.67 0.84 -0.16
N VAL A 205 -7.12 1.06 1.02
CA VAL A 205 -7.10 0.08 2.11
C VAL A 205 -7.46 0.75 3.42
N SER A 206 -8.26 0.09 4.25
CA SER A 206 -8.66 0.58 5.57
C SER A 206 -8.36 -0.46 6.64
N GLY A 207 -8.02 0.01 7.84
CA GLY A 207 -7.79 -0.85 8.98
C GLY A 207 -7.33 -0.07 10.20
N GLU A 208 -7.16 -0.78 11.31
CA GLU A 208 -6.70 -0.20 12.58
C GLU A 208 -5.18 0.01 12.53
N ASN A 209 -4.73 1.22 12.82
CA ASN A 209 -3.31 1.53 12.92
C ASN A 209 -2.73 1.21 14.31
N ARG A 210 -1.42 1.41 14.50
CA ARG A 210 -0.74 1.15 15.78
C ARG A 210 -1.28 1.93 16.97
N TYR A 211 -2.02 3.01 16.74
CA TYR A 211 -2.65 3.81 17.79
C TYR A 211 -4.10 3.38 18.05
N LYS A 212 -4.51 2.23 17.51
CA LYS A 212 -5.88 1.70 17.61
C LYS A 212 -6.94 2.66 17.04
N LYS A 213 -6.57 3.38 15.99
CA LYS A 213 -7.46 4.26 15.24
C LYS A 213 -7.67 3.70 13.85
N GLU A 214 -8.89 3.78 13.36
CA GLU A 214 -9.20 3.50 11.96
C GLU A 214 -8.42 4.46 11.08
N GLN A 215 -7.73 3.90 10.09
CA GLN A 215 -6.97 4.61 9.09
C GLN A 215 -7.37 4.12 7.70
N THR A 216 -7.59 5.04 6.79
CA THR A 216 -7.78 4.75 5.37
C THR A 216 -6.61 5.32 4.58
N VAL A 217 -5.97 4.47 3.80
CA VAL A 217 -4.89 4.84 2.88
C VAL A 217 -5.45 4.83 1.47
N VAL A 218 -5.26 5.93 0.74
CA VAL A 218 -5.65 6.08 -0.66
C VAL A 218 -4.40 6.42 -1.46
N VAL A 219 -4.12 5.64 -2.49
CA VAL A 219 -2.98 5.86 -3.39
C VAL A 219 -3.48 5.92 -4.82
N LYS A 220 -3.08 6.97 -5.52
CA LYS A 220 -3.42 7.18 -6.92
C LYS A 220 -2.22 6.90 -7.81
N PHE A 221 -2.47 6.22 -8.90
CA PHE A 221 -1.47 5.90 -9.91
C PHE A 221 -1.91 6.44 -11.27
N THR A 222 -0.95 6.85 -12.06
CA THR A 222 -1.12 7.19 -13.47
C THR A 222 -0.39 6.17 -14.34
N LYS A 223 -0.98 5.79 -15.47
CA LYS A 223 -0.37 4.83 -16.40
C LYS A 223 0.82 5.46 -17.10
N GLU A 224 1.95 4.77 -17.09
CA GLU A 224 3.11 5.16 -17.90
C GLU A 224 2.81 4.88 -19.38
N LYS A 225 3.32 5.75 -20.26
CA LYS A 225 3.13 5.64 -21.74
C LYS A 225 4.13 4.67 -22.34
#